data_0609409c85546e53b3e93cd8071dd093
#
_entry.id   0609409c85546e53b3e93cd8071dd093
#
_cell.length_a   1.000
_cell.length_b   1.000
_cell.length_c   1.000
_cell.angle_alpha   90.00
_cell.angle_beta   90.00
_cell.angle_gamma   90.00
#
_symmetry.space_group_name_H-M   'P 1'
#
loop_
_entity.id
_entity.type
_entity.pdbx_description
1 polymer ?
#
loop_
_entity_poly.entity_id
_entity_poly.type
_entity_poly.pdbx_seq_one_letter_code
_entity_poly.pdbx_strand_id
1 'polypeptide(L)'
;MRFRRLIVGNDRYMNVLVEAKKILDTHGGVLGEDALVSKIINRNLFKFSKSELRLILISDFDVTYLKRNKYLQKAFYIEPLYEDLLTKMVLFVNDYFAKRAKSQDLYEFIAILKDAFLKEYREVSYLRNDLFYMNFFSIIRGVCVFDGKIGLEDYPDVNPKTMKLKIYYTMKRLNKPVHFQELPAKILDRFPEKSVKINTIHNELVKNNEIFVNLGLGRYGLKEWGYEGGLVKDILVRIFKRSDRTMTVKELCKEVLKEKMVSPNTVMLNLQKFKDLFERVDKGVYQLK
;
A
#
# COMPACT_ATOMS: atom_id res chain seq x y z
N MET A 1 24.99 36.44 -8.60
CA MET A 1 24.87 37.71 -7.84
C MET A 1 23.69 38.62 -8.28
N ARG A 2 23.36 38.77 -9.54
CA ARG A 2 22.24 39.64 -10.01
C ARG A 2 20.83 39.15 -9.59
N PHE A 3 20.54 37.88 -9.57
CA PHE A 3 19.22 37.34 -9.18
C PHE A 3 18.90 37.60 -7.68
N ARG A 4 19.89 37.53 -6.81
CA ARG A 4 19.71 37.77 -5.35
C ARG A 4 19.27 39.22 -5.03
N ARG A 5 19.75 40.24 -5.76
CA ARG A 5 19.34 41.63 -5.56
C ARG A 5 17.89 41.91 -5.99
N LEU A 6 17.33 41.13 -6.92
CA LEU A 6 15.94 41.24 -7.36
C LEU A 6 14.94 40.68 -6.35
N ILE A 7 15.36 39.70 -5.52
CA ILE A 7 14.51 39.03 -4.55
C ILE A 7 14.37 39.83 -3.25
N VAL A 8 15.44 40.46 -2.77
CA VAL A 8 15.50 41.19 -1.48
C VAL A 8 14.67 42.49 -1.47
N GLY A 9 14.12 42.94 -2.60
CA GLY A 9 13.28 44.13 -2.69
C GLY A 9 11.84 43.93 -3.13
N ASN A 10 11.38 42.66 -3.25
CA ASN A 10 10.04 42.38 -3.73
C ASN A 10 9.21 41.61 -2.67
N ASP A 11 8.26 42.31 -2.06
CA ASP A 11 7.37 41.77 -1.02
C ASP A 11 6.69 40.46 -1.42
N ARG A 12 6.43 40.23 -2.70
CA ARG A 12 5.80 39.02 -3.22
C ARG A 12 6.72 37.79 -3.05
N TYR A 13 8.03 37.96 -3.28
CA TYR A 13 9.01 36.88 -3.10
C TYR A 13 9.22 36.56 -1.63
N MET A 14 9.30 37.62 -0.79
CA MET A 14 9.40 37.44 0.68
C MET A 14 8.20 36.67 1.25
N ASN A 15 6.99 37.00 0.77
CA ASN A 15 5.78 36.27 1.19
C ASN A 15 5.81 34.79 0.80
N VAL A 16 6.36 34.41 -0.36
CA VAL A 16 6.56 33.03 -0.77
C VAL A 16 7.51 32.30 0.21
N LEU A 17 8.61 32.95 0.58
CA LEU A 17 9.60 32.37 1.50
C LEU A 17 9.04 32.18 2.90
N VAL A 18 8.31 33.18 3.42
CA VAL A 18 7.62 33.08 4.72
C VAL A 18 6.63 31.90 4.71
N GLU A 19 5.87 31.78 3.61
CA GLU A 19 4.90 30.69 3.49
C GLU A 19 5.58 29.33 3.35
N ALA A 20 6.67 29.22 2.60
CA ALA A 20 7.46 28.00 2.48
C ALA A 20 8.02 27.54 3.84
N LYS A 21 8.55 28.48 4.64
CA LYS A 21 9.03 28.19 6.00
C LYS A 21 7.92 27.65 6.91
N LYS A 22 6.75 28.29 6.90
CA LYS A 22 5.57 27.81 7.64
C LYS A 22 5.16 26.41 7.22
N ILE A 23 5.16 26.13 5.92
CA ILE A 23 4.85 24.80 5.40
C ILE A 23 5.90 23.78 5.87
N LEU A 24 7.18 24.09 5.75
CA LEU A 24 8.26 23.21 6.22
C LEU A 24 8.16 22.95 7.71
N ASP A 25 8.01 23.98 8.53
CA ASP A 25 7.89 23.87 9.98
C ASP A 25 6.72 22.99 10.40
N THR A 26 5.53 23.23 9.84
CA THR A 26 4.35 22.43 10.12
C THR A 26 4.42 21.00 9.58
N HIS A 27 5.38 20.69 8.70
CA HIS A 27 5.60 19.36 8.13
C HIS A 27 6.89 18.67 8.64
N GLY A 28 7.42 19.11 9.77
CA GLY A 28 8.59 18.49 10.40
C GLY A 28 9.92 18.92 9.81
N GLY A 29 9.99 20.09 9.18
CA GLY A 29 11.23 20.73 8.77
C GLY A 29 11.84 20.26 7.45
N VAL A 30 11.31 19.22 6.79
CA VAL A 30 11.81 18.69 5.52
C VAL A 30 10.67 18.29 4.59
N LEU A 31 10.78 18.62 3.31
CA LEU A 31 9.87 18.19 2.24
C LEU A 31 10.59 18.01 0.92
N GLY A 32 10.16 17.05 0.12
CA GLY A 32 10.57 16.94 -1.28
C GLY A 32 10.22 18.19 -2.11
N GLU A 33 11.06 18.51 -3.09
CA GLU A 33 10.91 19.71 -3.93
C GLU A 33 9.50 19.82 -4.52
N ASP A 34 9.01 18.77 -5.15
CA ASP A 34 7.69 18.79 -5.79
C ASP A 34 6.54 18.89 -4.76
N ALA A 35 6.70 18.31 -3.59
CA ALA A 35 5.72 18.37 -2.52
C ALA A 35 5.60 19.78 -1.95
N LEU A 36 6.71 20.46 -1.67
CA LEU A 36 6.71 21.85 -1.19
C LEU A 36 6.11 22.80 -2.22
N VAL A 37 6.56 22.73 -3.47
CA VAL A 37 6.07 23.57 -4.57
C VAL A 37 4.56 23.37 -4.77
N SER A 38 4.08 22.13 -4.76
CA SER A 38 2.65 21.83 -4.90
C SER A 38 1.82 22.39 -3.74
N LYS A 39 2.33 22.30 -2.49
CA LYS A 39 1.64 22.85 -1.32
C LYS A 39 1.54 24.39 -1.38
N ILE A 40 2.57 25.08 -1.86
CA ILE A 40 2.55 26.53 -2.06
C ILE A 40 1.50 26.91 -3.12
N ILE A 41 1.48 26.21 -4.25
CA ILE A 41 0.51 26.46 -5.34
C ILE A 41 -0.93 26.24 -4.86
N ASN A 42 -1.18 25.15 -4.14
CA ASN A 42 -2.52 24.80 -3.69
C ASN A 42 -3.13 25.81 -2.69
N ARG A 43 -2.31 26.66 -2.07
CA ARG A 43 -2.81 27.76 -1.23
C ARG A 43 -3.35 28.94 -2.02
N ASN A 44 -3.14 28.97 -3.35
CA ASN A 44 -3.60 30.03 -4.28
C ASN A 44 -3.23 31.47 -3.86
N LEU A 45 -2.20 31.64 -3.04
CA LEU A 45 -1.77 32.95 -2.54
C LEU A 45 -0.90 33.70 -3.56
N PHE A 46 -0.30 32.97 -4.51
CA PHE A 46 0.71 33.54 -5.42
C PHE A 46 0.47 33.04 -6.86
N LYS A 47 0.68 33.97 -7.81
CA LYS A 47 0.63 33.70 -9.27
C LYS A 47 2.04 33.43 -9.81
N PHE A 48 2.68 32.35 -9.37
CA PHE A 48 3.99 31.93 -9.86
C PHE A 48 3.91 30.58 -10.53
N SER A 49 4.71 30.35 -11.55
CA SER A 49 4.94 29.06 -12.14
C SER A 49 5.76 28.19 -11.20
N LYS A 50 5.74 26.86 -11.41
CA LYS A 50 6.57 25.92 -10.65
C LYS A 50 8.06 26.24 -10.73
N SER A 51 8.53 26.68 -11.91
CA SER A 51 9.92 27.05 -12.15
C SER A 51 10.33 28.31 -11.39
N GLU A 52 9.48 29.31 -11.34
CA GLU A 52 9.73 30.54 -10.58
C GLU A 52 9.78 30.24 -9.07
N LEU A 53 8.82 29.49 -8.56
CA LEU A 53 8.83 29.09 -7.14
C LEU A 53 10.11 28.34 -6.76
N ARG A 54 10.59 27.42 -7.59
CA ARG A 54 11.87 26.72 -7.35
C ARG A 54 13.05 27.70 -7.28
N LEU A 55 13.11 28.66 -8.20
CA LEU A 55 14.19 29.65 -8.20
C LEU A 55 14.16 30.53 -6.95
N ILE A 56 12.97 30.99 -6.52
CA ILE A 56 12.78 31.77 -5.30
C ILE A 56 13.28 30.97 -4.09
N LEU A 57 12.84 29.71 -3.93
CA LEU A 57 13.19 28.86 -2.80
C LEU A 57 14.69 28.56 -2.73
N ILE A 58 15.36 28.30 -3.86
CA ILE A 58 16.80 27.99 -3.92
C ILE A 58 17.66 29.23 -3.55
N SER A 59 17.11 30.44 -3.68
CA SER A 59 17.82 31.68 -3.41
C SER A 59 17.74 32.16 -1.94
N ASP A 60 16.93 31.53 -1.11
CA ASP A 60 16.82 31.83 0.32
C ASP A 60 18.01 31.25 1.10
N PHE A 61 18.34 31.88 2.24
CA PHE A 61 19.39 31.43 3.16
C PHE A 61 18.85 30.55 4.28
N ASP A 62 17.59 30.76 4.69
CA ASP A 62 16.98 30.03 5.79
C ASP A 62 16.28 28.73 5.34
N VAL A 63 16.05 28.60 4.03
CA VAL A 63 15.54 27.36 3.43
C VAL A 63 16.67 26.73 2.62
N THR A 64 17.18 25.61 3.12
CA THR A 64 18.32 24.94 2.47
C THR A 64 17.82 23.96 1.42
N TYR A 65 18.42 24.04 0.22
CA TYR A 65 18.12 23.14 -0.88
C TYR A 65 19.05 21.95 -0.89
N LEU A 66 18.47 20.76 -0.71
CA LEU A 66 19.15 19.48 -0.85
C LEU A 66 19.13 19.02 -2.31
N LYS A 67 20.30 18.94 -2.93
CA LYS A 67 20.46 18.43 -4.29
C LYS A 67 20.26 16.90 -4.29
N ARG A 68 19.68 16.39 -5.39
CA ARG A 68 19.58 14.95 -5.60
C ARG A 68 20.98 14.30 -5.57
N ASN A 69 21.11 13.23 -4.80
CA ASN A 69 22.32 12.43 -4.73
C ASN A 69 22.00 10.92 -4.86
N LYS A 70 22.95 10.05 -4.50
CA LYS A 70 22.77 8.59 -4.56
C LYS A 70 21.59 8.12 -3.67
N TYR A 71 21.40 8.76 -2.53
CA TYR A 71 20.50 8.30 -1.47
C TYR A 71 19.23 9.14 -1.34
N LEU A 72 19.28 10.43 -1.70
CA LEU A 72 18.20 11.38 -1.46
C LEU A 72 17.69 11.99 -2.77
N GLN A 73 16.39 12.26 -2.81
CA GLN A 73 15.74 13.08 -3.83
C GLN A 73 16.00 14.57 -3.55
N LYS A 74 15.65 15.44 -4.52
CA LYS A 74 15.63 16.87 -4.32
C LYS A 74 14.64 17.25 -3.22
N ALA A 75 15.08 18.06 -2.27
CA ALA A 75 14.26 18.47 -1.14
C ALA A 75 14.64 19.85 -0.64
N PHE A 76 13.80 20.40 0.23
CA PHE A 76 14.07 21.58 1.02
C PHE A 76 13.97 21.24 2.49
N TYR A 77 14.85 21.81 3.32
CA TYR A 77 14.79 21.70 4.76
C TYR A 77 15.15 23.02 5.43
N ILE A 78 14.80 23.14 6.71
CA ILE A 78 15.09 24.32 7.55
C ILE A 78 15.80 23.89 8.84
N GLU A 79 16.54 24.85 9.44
CA GLU A 79 17.15 24.62 10.76
C GLU A 79 16.10 24.19 11.82
N PRO A 80 16.50 23.38 12.80
CA PRO A 80 17.87 22.88 13.09
C PRO A 80 18.28 21.60 12.32
N LEU A 81 17.66 21.28 11.18
CA LEU A 81 18.09 20.15 10.32
C LEU A 81 19.34 20.56 9.53
N TYR A 82 20.20 19.60 9.23
CA TYR A 82 21.38 19.78 8.39
C TYR A 82 21.72 18.51 7.59
N GLU A 83 22.44 18.67 6.49
CA GLU A 83 22.66 17.63 5.49
C GLU A 83 23.37 16.39 6.04
N ASP A 84 24.36 16.56 6.93
CA ASP A 84 25.10 15.44 7.53
C ASP A 84 24.19 14.55 8.39
N LEU A 85 23.29 15.14 9.18
CA LEU A 85 22.29 14.38 9.94
C LEU A 85 21.38 13.58 9.02
N LEU A 86 20.80 14.24 8.00
CA LEU A 86 19.95 13.57 7.03
C LEU A 86 20.68 12.42 6.32
N THR A 87 21.96 12.63 5.98
CA THR A 87 22.79 11.60 5.35
C THR A 87 23.07 10.43 6.28
N LYS A 88 23.43 10.68 7.55
CA LYS A 88 23.62 9.61 8.57
C LYS A 88 22.34 8.79 8.77
N MET A 89 21.19 9.47 8.86
CA MET A 89 19.91 8.79 8.99
C MET A 89 19.58 7.91 7.78
N VAL A 90 19.83 8.39 6.56
CA VAL A 90 19.64 7.59 5.33
C VAL A 90 20.53 6.36 5.30
N LEU A 91 21.79 6.50 5.67
CA LEU A 91 22.73 5.36 5.73
C LEU A 91 22.25 4.32 6.75
N PHE A 92 21.77 4.77 7.91
CA PHE A 92 21.17 3.89 8.91
C PHE A 92 19.96 3.14 8.37
N VAL A 93 19.01 3.82 7.70
CA VAL A 93 17.82 3.23 7.11
C VAL A 93 18.19 2.13 6.10
N ASN A 94 19.11 2.45 5.17
CA ASN A 94 19.53 1.49 4.15
C ASN A 94 20.25 0.26 4.76
N ASP A 95 21.16 0.46 5.70
CA ASP A 95 21.87 -0.64 6.39
C ASP A 95 20.90 -1.52 7.18
N TYR A 96 19.94 -0.90 7.88
CA TYR A 96 18.92 -1.62 8.64
C TYR A 96 18.11 -2.58 7.79
N PHE A 97 17.60 -2.11 6.64
CA PHE A 97 16.79 -2.95 5.77
C PHE A 97 17.65 -3.94 4.97
N ALA A 98 18.86 -3.56 4.54
CA ALA A 98 19.77 -4.48 3.87
C ALA A 98 20.11 -5.72 4.73
N LYS A 99 20.30 -5.53 6.05
CA LYS A 99 20.59 -6.62 6.98
C LYS A 99 19.37 -7.50 7.29
N ARG A 100 18.18 -6.94 7.30
CA ARG A 100 16.95 -7.65 7.70
C ARG A 100 16.20 -8.30 6.54
N ALA A 101 16.37 -7.79 5.33
CA ALA A 101 15.73 -8.26 4.07
C ALA A 101 14.20 -8.39 4.16
N LYS A 102 13.53 -7.58 5.00
CA LYS A 102 12.08 -7.53 5.17
C LYS A 102 11.59 -6.15 5.59
N SER A 103 10.35 -5.85 5.26
CA SER A 103 9.68 -4.63 5.73
C SER A 103 9.44 -4.65 7.24
N GLN A 104 9.20 -3.48 7.79
CA GLN A 104 8.91 -3.25 9.21
C GLN A 104 7.61 -2.45 9.34
N ASP A 105 6.93 -2.57 10.48
CA ASP A 105 5.89 -1.61 10.86
C ASP A 105 6.47 -0.20 10.92
N LEU A 106 5.73 0.76 10.37
CA LEU A 106 6.22 2.12 10.19
C LEU A 106 6.50 2.82 11.52
N TYR A 107 5.61 2.69 12.49
CA TYR A 107 5.76 3.37 13.79
C TYR A 107 6.79 2.70 14.68
N GLU A 108 6.90 1.37 14.63
CA GLU A 108 8.00 0.66 15.28
C GLU A 108 9.36 1.11 14.73
N PHE A 109 9.46 1.28 13.41
CA PHE A 109 10.70 1.75 12.80
C PHE A 109 11.01 3.20 13.14
N ILE A 110 10.01 4.08 13.21
CA ILE A 110 10.17 5.46 13.70
C ILE A 110 10.70 5.46 15.13
N ALA A 111 10.20 4.60 16.00
CA ALA A 111 10.69 4.48 17.39
C ALA A 111 12.17 4.05 17.43
N ILE A 112 12.59 3.13 16.57
CA ILE A 112 13.99 2.71 16.42
C ILE A 112 14.88 3.90 16.01
N LEU A 113 14.44 4.70 15.03
CA LEU A 113 15.17 5.89 14.59
C LEU A 113 15.25 6.95 15.70
N LYS A 114 14.16 7.17 16.44
CA LYS A 114 14.16 8.08 17.60
C LYS A 114 15.18 7.65 18.64
N ASP A 115 15.20 6.38 19.02
CA ASP A 115 16.19 5.89 20.00
C ASP A 115 17.63 6.02 19.49
N ALA A 116 17.87 5.79 18.20
CA ALA A 116 19.18 5.88 17.58
C ALA A 116 19.72 7.34 17.52
N PHE A 117 18.86 8.33 17.28
CA PHE A 117 19.31 9.69 16.97
C PHE A 117 18.97 10.74 18.02
N LEU A 118 17.91 10.61 18.83
CA LEU A 118 17.51 11.64 19.78
C LEU A 118 18.54 11.91 20.91
N LYS A 119 19.36 10.94 21.27
CA LYS A 119 20.37 11.09 22.32
C LYS A 119 21.51 11.97 21.85
N GLU A 120 21.95 11.81 20.60
CA GLU A 120 23.06 12.55 20.00
C GLU A 120 22.64 13.94 19.51
N TYR A 121 21.39 14.06 18.97
CA TYR A 121 20.87 15.26 18.28
C TYR A 121 19.71 15.89 19.05
N ARG A 122 19.88 16.16 20.35
CA ARG A 122 18.79 16.67 21.24
C ARG A 122 18.28 18.05 20.86
N GLU A 123 19.11 18.88 20.21
CA GLU A 123 18.81 20.22 19.74
C GLU A 123 17.88 20.20 18.53
N VAL A 124 17.80 19.09 17.78
CA VAL A 124 16.95 18.95 16.61
C VAL A 124 15.54 18.57 17.04
N SER A 125 14.69 19.55 17.29
CA SER A 125 13.33 19.38 17.80
C SER A 125 12.44 18.50 16.88
N TYR A 126 12.66 18.54 15.57
CA TYR A 126 11.90 17.77 14.58
C TYR A 126 12.04 16.26 14.74
N LEU A 127 13.15 15.76 15.29
CA LEU A 127 13.33 14.32 15.56
C LEU A 127 12.33 13.77 16.60
N ARG A 128 11.60 14.62 17.32
CA ARG A 128 10.52 14.20 18.22
C ARG A 128 9.17 14.05 17.50
N ASN A 129 9.06 14.58 16.27
CA ASN A 129 7.83 14.64 15.52
C ASN A 129 7.76 13.52 14.48
N ASP A 130 6.74 12.67 14.54
CA ASP A 130 6.54 11.59 13.56
C ASP A 130 6.38 12.12 12.13
N LEU A 131 5.81 13.30 11.97
CA LEU A 131 5.63 13.92 10.67
C LEU A 131 6.96 14.23 9.95
N PHE A 132 8.03 14.51 10.70
CA PHE A 132 9.38 14.60 10.16
C PHE A 132 9.76 13.28 9.48
N TYR A 133 9.61 12.14 10.15
CA TYR A 133 9.98 10.84 9.59
C TYR A 133 9.16 10.48 8.37
N MET A 134 7.87 10.75 8.36
CA MET A 134 7.00 10.53 7.19
C MET A 134 7.50 11.28 5.96
N ASN A 135 7.82 12.56 6.12
CA ASN A 135 8.35 13.39 5.04
C ASN A 135 9.80 13.02 4.69
N PHE A 136 10.62 12.69 5.68
CA PHE A 136 11.98 12.22 5.47
C PHE A 136 12.03 10.92 4.65
N PHE A 137 11.19 9.93 4.96
CA PHE A 137 11.14 8.70 4.17
C PHE A 137 10.73 8.95 2.71
N SER A 138 9.88 9.94 2.46
CA SER A 138 9.45 10.28 1.10
C SER A 138 10.57 10.81 0.20
N ILE A 139 11.64 11.32 0.77
CA ILE A 139 12.80 11.83 0.04
C ILE A 139 13.96 10.81 -0.05
N ILE A 140 13.89 9.69 0.65
CA ILE A 140 14.90 8.62 0.54
C ILE A 140 14.64 7.81 -0.73
N ARG A 141 15.67 7.66 -1.54
CA ARG A 141 15.60 6.88 -2.76
C ARG A 141 15.65 5.39 -2.45
N GLY A 142 14.80 4.61 -3.09
CA GLY A 142 14.75 3.17 -2.89
C GLY A 142 14.03 2.72 -1.61
N VAL A 143 13.43 3.65 -0.85
CA VAL A 143 12.59 3.34 0.31
C VAL A 143 11.13 3.65 -0.03
N CYS A 144 10.24 2.77 0.37
CA CYS A 144 8.80 2.89 0.18
C CYS A 144 8.08 2.76 1.52
N VAL A 145 7.04 3.57 1.68
CA VAL A 145 6.07 3.46 2.77
C VAL A 145 4.72 3.10 2.16
N PHE A 146 4.13 2.00 2.61
CA PHE A 146 2.86 1.54 2.11
C PHE A 146 2.12 0.73 3.17
N ASP A 147 0.84 1.04 3.39
CA ASP A 147 -0.07 0.29 4.25
C ASP A 147 0.45 0.09 5.70
N GLY A 148 1.00 1.16 6.28
CA GLY A 148 1.57 1.11 7.63
C GLY A 148 2.92 0.40 7.75
N LYS A 149 3.55 0.07 6.63
CA LYS A 149 4.87 -0.55 6.57
C LYS A 149 5.88 0.32 5.84
N ILE A 150 7.15 0.12 6.17
CA ILE A 150 8.30 0.73 5.50
C ILE A 150 9.33 -0.32 5.12
N GLY A 151 9.99 -0.15 3.99
CA GLY A 151 11.02 -1.06 3.50
C GLY A 151 11.66 -0.59 2.19
N LEU A 152 12.51 -1.42 1.61
CA LEU A 152 13.11 -1.12 0.32
C LEU A 152 12.10 -1.33 -0.82
N GLU A 153 12.27 -0.60 -1.91
CA GLU A 153 11.37 -0.63 -3.08
C GLU A 153 11.25 -2.00 -3.77
N ASP A 154 12.14 -2.95 -3.46
CA ASP A 154 12.09 -4.31 -3.97
C ASP A 154 11.23 -5.24 -3.09
N TYR A 155 10.78 -4.78 -1.92
CA TYR A 155 9.91 -5.56 -1.07
C TYR A 155 8.45 -5.44 -1.55
N PRO A 156 7.81 -6.57 -1.92
CA PRO A 156 6.50 -6.54 -2.56
C PRO A 156 5.37 -6.04 -1.66
N ASP A 157 5.55 -6.07 -0.35
CA ASP A 157 4.56 -5.61 0.63
C ASP A 157 4.60 -4.09 0.92
N VAL A 158 5.65 -3.40 0.48
CA VAL A 158 5.72 -1.93 0.51
C VAL A 158 5.71 -1.30 -0.88
N ASN A 159 5.94 -2.09 -1.95
CA ASN A 159 5.90 -1.62 -3.33
C ASN A 159 5.35 -2.71 -4.28
N PRO A 160 4.04 -2.97 -4.27
CA PRO A 160 3.42 -3.98 -5.14
C PRO A 160 3.45 -3.55 -6.60
N LYS A 161 4.50 -3.97 -7.33
CA LYS A 161 4.76 -3.58 -8.74
C LYS A 161 3.81 -4.26 -9.75
N THR A 162 3.33 -5.48 -9.45
CA THR A 162 2.51 -6.26 -10.38
C THR A 162 1.01 -6.17 -10.07
N MET A 163 0.15 -6.37 -11.09
CA MET A 163 -1.30 -6.39 -10.89
C MET A 163 -1.73 -7.48 -9.89
N LYS A 164 -1.10 -8.65 -9.94
CA LYS A 164 -1.30 -9.71 -8.94
C LYS A 164 -1.12 -9.22 -7.50
N LEU A 165 0.00 -8.54 -7.22
CA LEU A 165 0.29 -8.00 -5.89
C LEU A 165 -0.67 -6.87 -5.50
N LYS A 166 -1.05 -6.00 -6.45
CA LYS A 166 -2.04 -4.94 -6.19
C LYS A 166 -3.40 -5.51 -5.82
N ILE A 167 -3.87 -6.55 -6.53
CA ILE A 167 -5.09 -7.28 -6.18
C ILE A 167 -4.95 -7.88 -4.78
N TYR A 168 -3.87 -8.62 -4.52
CA TYR A 168 -3.62 -9.28 -3.24
C TYR A 168 -3.69 -8.30 -2.06
N TYR A 169 -2.90 -7.22 -2.10
CA TYR A 169 -2.88 -6.25 -0.99
C TYR A 169 -4.17 -5.43 -0.88
N THR A 170 -4.90 -5.23 -1.98
CA THR A 170 -6.23 -4.62 -1.93
C THR A 170 -7.21 -5.54 -1.21
N MET A 171 -7.26 -6.82 -1.56
CA MET A 171 -8.12 -7.79 -0.90
C MET A 171 -7.74 -7.99 0.57
N LYS A 172 -6.45 -8.11 0.87
CA LYS A 172 -5.93 -8.25 2.24
C LYS A 172 -6.38 -7.10 3.15
N ARG A 173 -6.31 -5.87 2.68
CA ARG A 173 -6.82 -4.69 3.43
C ARG A 173 -8.33 -4.72 3.64
N LEU A 174 -9.10 -5.16 2.63
CA LEU A 174 -10.56 -5.26 2.74
C LEU A 174 -10.99 -6.38 3.69
N ASN A 175 -10.13 -7.36 3.91
CA ASN A 175 -10.32 -8.50 4.79
C ASN A 175 -11.65 -9.23 4.59
N LYS A 176 -12.13 -9.34 3.35
CA LYS A 176 -13.37 -10.02 2.96
C LYS A 176 -13.37 -10.40 1.49
N PRO A 177 -14.15 -11.42 1.09
CA PRO A 177 -14.37 -11.74 -0.32
C PRO A 177 -14.93 -10.55 -1.11
N VAL A 178 -14.39 -10.37 -2.32
CA VAL A 178 -14.73 -9.23 -3.19
C VAL A 178 -15.19 -9.75 -4.55
N HIS A 179 -16.20 -9.11 -5.13
CA HIS A 179 -16.58 -9.38 -6.51
C HIS A 179 -15.53 -8.78 -7.45
N PHE A 180 -15.09 -9.55 -8.46
CA PHE A 180 -13.97 -9.13 -9.32
C PHE A 180 -14.23 -7.80 -10.05
N GLN A 181 -15.49 -7.45 -10.32
CA GLN A 181 -15.86 -6.18 -10.93
C GLN A 181 -15.67 -4.96 -10.02
N GLU A 182 -15.61 -5.15 -8.70
CA GLU A 182 -15.36 -4.07 -7.73
C GLU A 182 -13.87 -3.73 -7.61
N LEU A 183 -12.98 -4.65 -7.95
CA LEU A 183 -11.54 -4.51 -7.76
C LEU A 183 -10.90 -3.36 -8.56
N PRO A 184 -11.30 -3.05 -9.83
CA PRO A 184 -10.72 -1.94 -10.57
C PRO A 184 -10.80 -0.62 -9.81
N ALA A 185 -11.99 -0.25 -9.32
CA ALA A 185 -12.20 0.99 -8.57
C ALA A 185 -11.39 1.01 -7.27
N LYS A 186 -11.36 -0.11 -6.54
CA LYS A 186 -10.61 -0.24 -5.28
C LYS A 186 -9.09 -0.19 -5.47
N ILE A 187 -8.59 -0.66 -6.62
CA ILE A 187 -7.17 -0.59 -6.97
C ILE A 187 -6.81 0.84 -7.39
N LEU A 188 -7.66 1.51 -8.19
CA LEU A 188 -7.43 2.91 -8.61
C LEU A 188 -7.45 3.89 -7.43
N ASP A 189 -8.30 3.65 -6.43
CA ASP A 189 -8.32 4.44 -5.20
C ASP A 189 -7.01 4.32 -4.40
N ARG A 190 -6.30 3.21 -4.56
CA ARG A 190 -5.14 2.87 -3.74
C ARG A 190 -3.79 3.04 -4.45
N PHE A 191 -3.74 2.83 -5.74
CA PHE A 191 -2.52 2.86 -6.53
C PHE A 191 -2.62 3.90 -7.65
N PRO A 192 -1.54 4.66 -7.93
CA PRO A 192 -1.53 5.71 -8.95
C PRO A 192 -1.48 5.13 -10.37
N GLU A 193 -2.49 4.35 -10.74
CA GLU A 193 -2.64 3.78 -12.08
C GLU A 193 -3.47 4.69 -12.97
N LYS A 194 -3.15 4.74 -14.27
CA LYS A 194 -3.96 5.50 -15.25
C LYS A 194 -5.32 4.83 -15.49
N SER A 195 -5.34 3.51 -15.54
CA SER A 195 -6.56 2.71 -15.70
C SER A 195 -6.32 1.26 -15.30
N VAL A 196 -7.37 0.58 -14.85
CA VAL A 196 -7.34 -0.85 -14.53
C VAL A 196 -8.48 -1.55 -15.27
N LYS A 197 -8.14 -2.48 -16.17
CA LYS A 197 -9.12 -3.23 -16.97
C LYS A 197 -9.65 -4.42 -16.18
N ILE A 198 -10.96 -4.62 -16.17
CA ILE A 198 -11.64 -5.76 -15.52
C ILE A 198 -11.08 -7.11 -16.01
N ASN A 199 -10.87 -7.25 -17.33
CA ASN A 199 -10.35 -8.49 -17.91
C ASN A 199 -8.93 -8.81 -17.39
N THR A 200 -8.08 -7.80 -17.18
CA THR A 200 -6.74 -8.00 -16.60
C THR A 200 -6.86 -8.56 -15.17
N ILE A 201 -7.75 -8.00 -14.36
CA ILE A 201 -8.00 -8.49 -13.00
C ILE A 201 -8.51 -9.92 -13.03
N HIS A 202 -9.53 -10.20 -13.84
CA HIS A 202 -10.11 -11.54 -13.93
C HIS A 202 -9.06 -12.59 -14.35
N ASN A 203 -8.23 -12.26 -15.35
CA ASN A 203 -7.15 -13.13 -15.79
C ASN A 203 -6.10 -13.39 -14.68
N GLU A 204 -5.74 -12.35 -13.93
CA GLU A 204 -4.81 -12.51 -12.79
C GLU A 204 -5.40 -13.37 -11.67
N LEU A 205 -6.69 -13.21 -11.36
CA LEU A 205 -7.37 -14.01 -10.35
C LEU A 205 -7.45 -15.49 -10.75
N VAL A 206 -7.74 -15.77 -12.02
CA VAL A 206 -7.83 -17.15 -12.53
C VAL A 206 -6.45 -17.80 -12.63
N LYS A 207 -5.45 -17.06 -13.13
CA LYS A 207 -4.09 -17.55 -13.34
C LYS A 207 -3.38 -17.88 -12.02
N ASN A 208 -3.64 -17.11 -10.95
CA ASN A 208 -2.95 -17.26 -9.67
C ASN A 208 -3.87 -17.92 -8.62
N ASN A 209 -4.39 -19.10 -8.94
CA ASN A 209 -5.30 -19.86 -8.09
C ASN A 209 -4.64 -20.41 -6.81
N GLU A 210 -3.33 -20.35 -6.73
CA GLU A 210 -2.56 -20.63 -5.51
C GLU A 210 -2.71 -19.52 -4.45
N ILE A 211 -3.15 -18.31 -4.87
CA ILE A 211 -3.37 -17.15 -3.98
C ILE A 211 -4.86 -16.83 -3.88
N PHE A 212 -5.56 -16.80 -5.03
CA PHE A 212 -6.95 -16.36 -5.14
C PHE A 212 -7.89 -17.54 -5.31
N VAL A 213 -8.90 -17.61 -4.48
CA VAL A 213 -9.89 -18.69 -4.51
C VAL A 213 -11.20 -18.16 -5.05
N ASN A 214 -11.72 -18.81 -6.10
CA ASN A 214 -13.05 -18.52 -6.65
C ASN A 214 -14.13 -19.10 -5.73
N LEU A 215 -14.90 -18.23 -5.09
CA LEU A 215 -15.98 -18.59 -4.17
C LEU A 215 -17.35 -18.68 -4.85
N GLY A 216 -17.41 -18.60 -6.17
CA GLY A 216 -18.66 -18.59 -6.93
C GLY A 216 -19.23 -17.18 -7.16
N LEU A 217 -20.13 -17.05 -8.13
CA LEU A 217 -20.84 -15.81 -8.48
C LEU A 217 -19.90 -14.60 -8.67
N GLY A 218 -18.73 -14.83 -9.27
CA GLY A 218 -17.73 -13.77 -9.51
C GLY A 218 -17.00 -13.26 -8.27
N ARG A 219 -17.19 -13.88 -7.10
CA ARG A 219 -16.49 -13.50 -5.88
C ARG A 219 -15.21 -14.29 -5.68
N TYR A 220 -14.20 -13.60 -5.18
CA TYR A 220 -12.89 -14.18 -4.88
C TYR A 220 -12.51 -13.87 -3.44
N GLY A 221 -11.83 -14.83 -2.79
CA GLY A 221 -11.18 -14.70 -1.49
C GLY A 221 -9.69 -14.99 -1.61
N LEU A 222 -8.94 -14.76 -0.53
CA LEU A 222 -7.54 -15.18 -0.44
C LEU A 222 -7.46 -16.60 0.16
N LYS A 223 -6.57 -17.43 -0.36
CA LYS A 223 -6.35 -18.78 0.15
C LYS A 223 -5.89 -18.78 1.61
N GLU A 224 -5.09 -17.79 2.00
CA GLU A 224 -4.65 -17.60 3.39
C GLU A 224 -5.79 -17.36 4.39
N TRP A 225 -7.00 -17.02 3.92
CA TRP A 225 -8.20 -16.92 4.77
C TRP A 225 -8.87 -18.26 5.06
N GLY A 226 -8.25 -19.37 4.65
CA GLY A 226 -8.75 -20.73 4.88
C GLY A 226 -9.73 -21.24 3.82
N TYR A 227 -9.90 -20.53 2.71
CA TYR A 227 -10.70 -21.03 1.59
C TYR A 227 -9.91 -22.06 0.78
N GLU A 228 -10.49 -23.26 0.59
CA GLU A 228 -9.84 -24.33 -0.14
C GLU A 228 -10.15 -24.35 -1.65
N GLY A 229 -11.09 -23.63 -2.13
CA GLY A 229 -11.47 -23.64 -3.54
C GLY A 229 -11.88 -25.03 -4.08
N GLY A 230 -12.04 -25.12 -5.39
CA GLY A 230 -12.37 -26.37 -6.07
C GLY A 230 -13.71 -26.36 -6.78
N LEU A 231 -14.01 -27.45 -7.47
CA LEU A 231 -15.33 -27.69 -8.07
C LEU A 231 -16.31 -28.13 -6.99
N VAL A 232 -17.60 -27.88 -7.20
CA VAL A 232 -18.63 -28.25 -6.22
C VAL A 232 -18.58 -29.76 -5.88
N LYS A 233 -18.27 -30.61 -6.84
CA LYS A 233 -18.06 -32.04 -6.60
C LYS A 233 -16.95 -32.33 -5.59
N ASP A 234 -15.82 -31.60 -5.68
CA ASP A 234 -14.66 -31.81 -4.80
C ASP A 234 -14.98 -31.34 -3.38
N ILE A 235 -15.72 -30.24 -3.24
CA ILE A 235 -16.24 -29.74 -1.97
C ILE A 235 -17.16 -30.76 -1.34
N LEU A 236 -18.10 -31.33 -2.11
CA LEU A 236 -19.02 -32.35 -1.64
C LEU A 236 -18.27 -33.59 -1.15
N VAL A 237 -17.25 -34.07 -1.88
CA VAL A 237 -16.40 -35.19 -1.44
C VAL A 237 -15.73 -34.89 -0.10
N ARG A 238 -15.18 -33.67 0.08
CA ARG A 238 -14.55 -33.25 1.36
C ARG A 238 -15.57 -33.23 2.51
N ILE A 239 -16.78 -32.71 2.25
CA ILE A 239 -17.84 -32.64 3.26
C ILE A 239 -18.21 -34.04 3.70
N PHE A 240 -18.44 -34.99 2.78
CA PHE A 240 -18.77 -36.35 3.11
C PHE A 240 -17.63 -37.05 3.87
N LYS A 241 -16.39 -36.91 3.42
CA LYS A 241 -15.21 -37.48 4.12
C LYS A 241 -15.05 -36.96 5.55
N ARG A 242 -15.40 -35.68 5.79
CA ARG A 242 -15.33 -35.07 7.12
C ARG A 242 -16.49 -35.49 8.03
N SER A 243 -17.69 -35.68 7.45
CA SER A 243 -18.89 -36.02 8.23
C SER A 243 -19.06 -37.51 8.47
N ASP A 244 -18.49 -38.36 7.59
CA ASP A 244 -18.55 -39.80 7.59
C ASP A 244 -19.98 -40.38 7.82
N ARG A 245 -20.97 -39.74 7.22
CA ARG A 245 -22.39 -40.11 7.33
C ARG A 245 -23.20 -39.71 6.09
N THR A 246 -24.39 -40.28 5.98
CA THR A 246 -25.38 -39.79 5.00
C THR A 246 -25.83 -38.39 5.36
N MET A 247 -26.09 -37.56 4.32
CA MET A 247 -26.51 -36.17 4.48
C MET A 247 -27.66 -35.85 3.54
N THR A 248 -28.56 -34.99 4.01
CA THR A 248 -29.62 -34.43 3.16
C THR A 248 -29.06 -33.37 2.23
N VAL A 249 -29.71 -33.12 1.07
CA VAL A 249 -29.36 -32.03 0.16
C VAL A 249 -29.33 -30.68 0.88
N LYS A 250 -30.25 -30.46 1.84
CA LYS A 250 -30.32 -29.23 2.63
C LYS A 250 -29.09 -29.01 3.51
N GLU A 251 -28.61 -30.08 4.18
CA GLU A 251 -27.36 -30.04 4.98
C GLU A 251 -26.16 -29.81 4.08
N LEU A 252 -26.07 -30.53 2.93
CA LEU A 252 -24.99 -30.39 1.96
C LEU A 252 -24.94 -28.94 1.40
N CYS A 253 -26.08 -28.35 1.06
CA CYS A 253 -26.14 -26.95 0.62
C CYS A 253 -25.61 -26.01 1.69
N LYS A 254 -25.98 -26.21 2.97
CA LYS A 254 -25.51 -25.38 4.07
C LYS A 254 -23.98 -25.47 4.25
N GLU A 255 -23.42 -26.66 4.15
CA GLU A 255 -21.98 -26.87 4.25
C GLU A 255 -21.23 -26.32 3.02
N VAL A 256 -21.73 -26.58 1.80
CA VAL A 256 -21.12 -26.03 0.57
C VAL A 256 -21.10 -24.51 0.58
N LEU A 257 -22.16 -23.85 1.08
CA LEU A 257 -22.25 -22.38 1.15
C LEU A 257 -21.20 -21.76 2.08
N LYS A 258 -20.61 -22.50 3.00
CA LYS A 258 -19.48 -22.02 3.81
C LYS A 258 -18.19 -21.85 2.98
N GLU A 259 -18.03 -22.67 1.94
CA GLU A 259 -16.83 -22.69 1.09
C GLU A 259 -17.04 -22.03 -0.27
N LYS A 260 -18.27 -22.12 -0.84
CA LYS A 260 -18.57 -21.63 -2.18
C LYS A 260 -20.01 -21.13 -2.32
N MET A 261 -20.18 -19.95 -2.91
CA MET A 261 -21.49 -19.37 -3.21
C MET A 261 -22.08 -20.01 -4.46
N VAL A 262 -22.98 -20.93 -4.29
CA VAL A 262 -23.69 -21.61 -5.39
C VAL A 262 -25.17 -21.77 -5.07
N SER A 263 -25.98 -21.94 -6.12
CA SER A 263 -27.40 -22.25 -5.89
C SER A 263 -27.61 -23.67 -5.39
N PRO A 264 -28.67 -23.93 -4.59
CA PRO A 264 -29.02 -25.29 -4.20
C PRO A 264 -29.17 -26.26 -5.36
N ASN A 265 -29.70 -25.76 -6.49
CA ASN A 265 -29.82 -26.53 -7.72
C ASN A 265 -28.45 -27.00 -8.26
N THR A 266 -27.41 -26.15 -8.16
CA THR A 266 -26.03 -26.52 -8.56
C THR A 266 -25.51 -27.67 -7.70
N VAL A 267 -25.78 -27.67 -6.40
CA VAL A 267 -25.40 -28.78 -5.50
C VAL A 267 -26.11 -30.07 -5.92
N MET A 268 -27.42 -30.01 -6.12
CA MET A 268 -28.21 -31.16 -6.52
C MET A 268 -27.78 -31.72 -7.89
N LEU A 269 -27.54 -30.85 -8.88
CA LEU A 269 -27.03 -31.26 -10.19
C LEU A 269 -25.66 -31.99 -10.10
N ASN A 270 -24.77 -31.53 -9.24
CA ASN A 270 -23.48 -32.21 -9.03
C ASN A 270 -23.66 -33.60 -8.40
N LEU A 271 -24.52 -33.75 -7.39
CA LEU A 271 -24.84 -35.05 -6.78
C LEU A 271 -25.44 -36.04 -7.82
N GLN A 272 -26.29 -35.54 -8.71
CA GLN A 272 -26.93 -36.36 -9.77
C GLN A 272 -25.98 -36.68 -10.92
N LYS A 273 -25.08 -35.76 -11.28
CA LYS A 273 -24.12 -35.90 -12.38
C LYS A 273 -23.00 -36.89 -12.07
N PHE A 274 -22.47 -36.84 -10.86
CA PHE A 274 -21.32 -37.65 -10.43
C PHE A 274 -21.76 -38.87 -9.62
N LYS A 275 -22.58 -39.76 -10.27
CA LYS A 275 -23.10 -40.99 -9.68
C LYS A 275 -22.03 -42.02 -9.34
N ASP A 276 -20.85 -41.88 -9.89
CA ASP A 276 -19.64 -42.64 -9.56
C ASP A 276 -19.09 -42.31 -8.17
N LEU A 277 -19.31 -41.07 -7.71
CA LEU A 277 -18.86 -40.58 -6.43
C LEU A 277 -19.96 -40.56 -5.36
N PHE A 278 -21.19 -40.28 -5.76
CA PHE A 278 -22.31 -40.06 -4.85
C PHE A 278 -23.44 -41.06 -5.08
N GLU A 279 -23.90 -41.70 -4.02
CA GLU A 279 -25.05 -42.58 -4.06
C GLU A 279 -26.26 -41.95 -3.36
N ARG A 280 -27.42 -42.09 -3.99
CA ARG A 280 -28.67 -41.66 -3.38
C ARG A 280 -29.22 -42.82 -2.53
N VAL A 281 -29.27 -42.62 -1.22
CA VAL A 281 -29.74 -43.61 -0.27
C VAL A 281 -31.25 -43.52 -0.07
N ASP A 282 -31.80 -42.31 -0.05
CA ASP A 282 -33.23 -42.05 0.09
C ASP A 282 -33.62 -40.75 -0.64
N LYS A 283 -34.89 -40.35 -0.61
CA LYS A 283 -35.41 -39.12 -1.23
C LYS A 283 -34.70 -37.90 -0.64
N GLY A 284 -33.76 -37.32 -1.43
CA GLY A 284 -32.98 -36.16 -1.01
C GLY A 284 -31.85 -36.46 -0.01
N VAL A 285 -31.49 -37.72 0.21
CA VAL A 285 -30.39 -38.15 1.09
C VAL A 285 -29.31 -38.84 0.26
N TYR A 286 -28.07 -38.43 0.46
CA TYR A 286 -26.91 -38.92 -0.30
C TYR A 286 -25.78 -39.35 0.64
N GLN A 287 -24.91 -40.22 0.12
CA GLN A 287 -23.65 -40.62 0.73
C GLN A 287 -22.52 -40.66 -0.30
N LEU A 288 -21.29 -40.67 0.17
CA LEU A 288 -20.12 -40.95 -0.64
C LEU A 288 -20.03 -42.46 -0.87
N LYS A 289 -19.69 -42.87 -2.09
CA LYS A 289 -19.40 -44.29 -2.39
C LYS A 289 -18.04 -44.71 -1.91
#